data_22ef41d678738dfc1ac440b92ba49fad
#
_entry.id   22ef41d678738dfc1ac440b92ba49fad
#
_cell.length_a   1.000
_cell.length_b   1.000
_cell.length_c   1.000
_cell.angle_alpha   90.00
_cell.angle_beta   90.00
_cell.angle_gamma   90.00
#
_symmetry.space_group_name_H-M   'P 1'
#
loop_
_entity.id
_entity.type
_entity.pdbx_description
1 polymer ?
#
loop_
_entity_poly.entity_id
_entity_poly.type
_entity_poly.pdbx_seq_one_letter_code
_entity_poly.pdbx_strand_id
1 'polypeptide(L)'
;MDVRCKQRAVIEFLYHEGIKEAEIVERLRKVYKDKALSQATVWRWLDRFKSSVLNEDSDEENIPLPCLQSIGDKRRSGRPLSALTPENKQKADEIIQANRRVTIDELSIDLDISVGSAQSILKSLDYRKVCAKWVPKNLTEKHKRDRVQCCRELRQMVEVDPQFFERFITGDETWVYYYDPETKQQSMEWRHPGSPTPKKPRGEKSSQKMLATVFWDIHGIICIEFLPRGSTIDSDRYIQTLKKLKARIYRARPALEMQRVLFHHDNAPPHTSGKTRETIASMGWKTLPHPPYSPDLAPSDYHLFGPMKLHMKGMRHENDDDLKTTVTKWLREQPPEFYRQGILALTERWAKAITRHGEYIED
;
A
#
# COMPACT_ATOMS: atom_id res chain seq x y z
N MET A 1 -29.10 -16.59 25.07
CA MET A 1 -30.46 -16.03 24.80
C MET A 1 -30.97 -15.46 26.08
N ASP A 2 -31.35 -14.18 26.10
CA ASP A 2 -31.88 -13.50 27.31
C ASP A 2 -33.18 -14.15 27.79
N VAL A 3 -33.40 -14.19 29.12
CA VAL A 3 -34.60 -14.77 29.75
C VAL A 3 -35.89 -14.15 29.19
N ARG A 4 -35.87 -12.85 28.87
CA ARG A 4 -36.99 -12.15 28.25
C ARG A 4 -37.30 -12.67 26.83
N CYS A 5 -36.28 -12.95 26.01
CA CYS A 5 -36.45 -13.52 24.69
C CYS A 5 -37.00 -14.94 24.74
N LYS A 6 -36.62 -15.75 25.75
CA LYS A 6 -37.19 -17.09 25.96
C LYS A 6 -38.67 -17.01 26.27
N GLN A 7 -39.09 -16.09 27.13
CA GLN A 7 -40.50 -15.90 27.45
C GLN A 7 -41.32 -15.44 26.25
N ARG A 8 -40.76 -14.57 25.38
CA ARG A 8 -41.43 -14.13 24.16
C ARG A 8 -41.66 -15.28 23.18
N ALA A 9 -40.69 -16.19 23.04
CA ALA A 9 -40.86 -17.39 22.23
C ALA A 9 -41.95 -18.31 22.78
N VAL A 10 -42.07 -18.41 24.12
CA VAL A 10 -43.16 -19.17 24.76
C VAL A 10 -44.52 -18.48 24.52
N ILE A 11 -44.60 -17.14 24.59
CA ILE A 11 -45.83 -16.41 24.30
C ILE A 11 -46.26 -16.65 22.83
N GLU A 12 -45.33 -16.60 21.91
CA GLU A 12 -45.57 -16.86 20.46
C GLU A 12 -46.10 -18.28 20.27
N PHE A 13 -45.45 -19.28 20.85
CA PHE A 13 -45.85 -20.68 20.76
C PHE A 13 -47.28 -20.90 21.32
N LEU A 14 -47.59 -20.41 22.54
CA LEU A 14 -48.90 -20.59 23.19
C LEU A 14 -49.99 -19.81 22.43
N TYR A 15 -49.67 -18.69 21.80
CA TYR A 15 -50.59 -17.93 20.94
C TYR A 15 -51.00 -18.75 19.72
N HIS A 16 -50.05 -19.37 19.03
CA HIS A 16 -50.33 -20.21 17.88
C HIS A 16 -51.01 -21.55 18.24
N GLU A 17 -50.82 -22.01 19.48
CA GLU A 17 -51.58 -23.16 20.04
C GLU A 17 -53.07 -22.80 20.34
N GLY A 18 -53.43 -21.51 20.21
CA GLY A 18 -54.79 -21.04 20.45
C GLY A 18 -55.16 -20.85 21.93
N ILE A 19 -54.19 -20.77 22.81
CA ILE A 19 -54.43 -20.56 24.25
C ILE A 19 -54.89 -19.10 24.49
N LYS A 20 -55.87 -18.96 25.37
CA LYS A 20 -56.40 -17.64 25.75
C LYS A 20 -55.37 -16.77 26.43
N GLU A 21 -55.38 -15.47 26.14
CA GLU A 21 -54.40 -14.48 26.62
C GLU A 21 -54.21 -14.48 28.14
N ALA A 22 -55.30 -14.58 28.92
CA ALA A 22 -55.26 -14.64 30.38
C ALA A 22 -54.53 -15.89 30.89
N GLU A 23 -54.73 -17.00 30.23
CA GLU A 23 -54.07 -18.28 30.55
C GLU A 23 -52.59 -18.26 30.22
N ILE A 24 -52.19 -17.61 29.14
CA ILE A 24 -50.76 -17.39 28.78
C ILE A 24 -50.04 -16.66 29.92
N VAL A 25 -50.65 -15.59 30.43
CA VAL A 25 -50.07 -14.81 31.54
C VAL A 25 -49.96 -15.67 32.80
N GLU A 26 -50.97 -16.50 33.12
CA GLU A 26 -50.94 -17.38 34.29
C GLU A 26 -49.86 -18.46 34.16
N ARG A 27 -49.75 -19.11 33.03
CA ARG A 27 -48.69 -20.10 32.74
C ARG A 27 -47.31 -19.52 32.86
N LEU A 28 -47.08 -18.30 32.37
CA LEU A 28 -45.79 -17.61 32.51
C LEU A 28 -45.48 -17.28 33.97
N ARG A 29 -46.46 -16.79 34.74
CA ARG A 29 -46.29 -16.53 36.18
C ARG A 29 -45.98 -17.80 36.98
N LYS A 30 -46.64 -18.91 36.66
CA LYS A 30 -46.41 -20.20 37.30
C LYS A 30 -44.99 -20.72 37.07
N VAL A 31 -44.45 -20.55 35.87
CA VAL A 31 -43.14 -21.08 35.48
C VAL A 31 -42.00 -20.11 35.88
N TYR A 32 -42.12 -18.81 35.56
CA TYR A 32 -41.05 -17.84 35.72
C TYR A 32 -41.13 -17.06 37.05
N LYS A 33 -42.19 -17.20 37.83
CA LYS A 33 -42.43 -16.58 39.14
C LYS A 33 -42.15 -15.06 39.09
N ASP A 34 -41.23 -14.55 39.90
CA ASP A 34 -40.87 -13.13 39.97
C ASP A 34 -40.18 -12.59 38.74
N LYS A 35 -39.68 -13.47 37.89
CA LYS A 35 -39.04 -13.12 36.62
C LYS A 35 -40.00 -13.16 35.43
N ALA A 36 -41.29 -13.42 35.67
CA ALA A 36 -42.29 -13.41 34.61
C ALA A 36 -42.46 -12.01 33.99
N LEU A 37 -42.70 -11.93 32.69
CA LEU A 37 -43.06 -10.69 32.04
C LEU A 37 -44.37 -10.15 32.59
N SER A 38 -44.48 -8.82 32.72
CA SER A 38 -45.73 -8.18 33.17
C SER A 38 -46.85 -8.43 32.16
N GLN A 39 -48.10 -8.50 32.62
CA GLN A 39 -49.29 -8.69 31.82
C GLN A 39 -49.34 -7.70 30.62
N ALA A 40 -49.04 -6.42 30.88
CA ALA A 40 -48.99 -5.40 29.83
C ALA A 40 -47.92 -5.68 28.77
N THR A 41 -46.80 -6.35 29.14
CA THR A 41 -45.78 -6.74 28.20
C THR A 41 -46.19 -7.96 27.37
N VAL A 42 -46.87 -8.93 27.99
CA VAL A 42 -47.43 -10.10 27.31
C VAL A 42 -48.46 -9.63 26.27
N TRP A 43 -49.39 -8.77 26.67
CA TRP A 43 -50.40 -8.23 25.73
C TRP A 43 -49.80 -7.47 24.55
N ARG A 44 -48.77 -6.64 24.76
CA ARG A 44 -48.07 -5.96 23.65
C ARG A 44 -47.43 -6.93 22.67
N TRP A 45 -46.94 -8.06 23.16
CA TRP A 45 -46.39 -9.09 22.29
C TRP A 45 -47.47 -9.85 21.54
N LEU A 46 -48.59 -10.21 22.20
CA LEU A 46 -49.73 -10.84 21.56
C LEU A 46 -50.33 -9.94 20.48
N ASP A 47 -50.47 -8.66 20.76
CA ASP A 47 -50.98 -7.67 19.78
C ASP A 47 -50.05 -7.55 18.58
N ARG A 48 -48.74 -7.62 18.80
CA ARG A 48 -47.74 -7.65 17.73
C ARG A 48 -47.86 -8.93 16.88
N PHE A 49 -48.10 -10.07 17.48
CA PHE A 49 -48.29 -11.33 16.74
C PHE A 49 -49.61 -11.33 15.98
N LYS A 50 -50.67 -10.75 16.53
CA LYS A 50 -51.98 -10.57 15.83
C LYS A 50 -51.84 -9.66 14.61
N SER A 51 -51.17 -8.53 14.75
CA SER A 51 -51.00 -7.54 13.69
C SER A 51 -50.21 -8.06 12.48
N SER A 52 -49.39 -9.06 12.67
CA SER A 52 -48.64 -9.66 11.57
C SER A 52 -49.42 -10.66 10.76
N VAL A 53 -50.43 -11.31 11.38
CA VAL A 53 -51.30 -12.25 10.68
C VAL A 53 -52.26 -11.52 9.75
N LEU A 54 -52.64 -10.25 10.05
CA LEU A 54 -53.56 -9.44 9.27
C LEU A 54 -52.96 -8.77 8.00
N ASN A 55 -51.63 -8.86 7.83
CA ASN A 55 -50.98 -8.26 6.65
C ASN A 55 -50.65 -9.29 5.54
N GLU A 56 -51.18 -10.51 5.63
CA GLU A 56 -50.93 -11.60 4.66
C GLU A 56 -52.17 -11.92 3.81
N ASP A 57 -53.00 -10.92 3.46
CA ASP A 57 -54.00 -11.06 2.42
C ASP A 57 -53.40 -10.78 1.03
N SER A 58 -52.61 -11.71 0.51
CA SER A 58 -52.42 -11.88 -0.95
C SER A 58 -51.83 -13.25 -1.27
N ASP A 59 -52.63 -14.02 -2.01
CA ASP A 59 -52.34 -15.23 -2.78
C ASP A 59 -52.21 -16.58 -2.01
N GLU A 60 -53.34 -17.29 -2.11
CA GLU A 60 -53.47 -18.73 -1.83
C GLU A 60 -52.52 -19.52 -2.72
N GLU A 61 -51.42 -20.01 -2.19
CA GLU A 61 -50.76 -21.30 -2.58
C GLU A 61 -49.41 -21.58 -1.90
N ASN A 62 -48.98 -20.75 -0.97
CA ASN A 62 -47.82 -21.09 -0.12
C ASN A 62 -48.14 -20.62 1.30
N ILE A 63 -48.68 -21.52 2.13
CA ILE A 63 -48.71 -21.30 3.59
C ILE A 63 -47.26 -21.32 4.08
N PRO A 64 -46.62 -20.16 4.34
CA PRO A 64 -45.39 -20.16 5.08
C PRO A 64 -45.77 -20.64 6.47
N LEU A 65 -45.05 -21.60 6.98
CA LEU A 65 -45.07 -21.95 8.41
C LEU A 65 -45.20 -20.67 9.23
N PRO A 66 -46.08 -20.60 10.29
CA PRO A 66 -46.18 -19.44 11.14
C PRO A 66 -44.83 -19.20 11.76
N CYS A 67 -44.07 -18.37 11.12
CA CYS A 67 -42.64 -18.45 11.26
C CYS A 67 -42.09 -17.16 11.79
N LEU A 68 -41.55 -17.26 12.95
CA LEU A 68 -40.28 -16.64 13.31
C LEU A 68 -40.29 -15.12 13.15
N GLN A 69 -41.28 -14.47 13.68
CA GLN A 69 -41.12 -13.04 13.94
C GLN A 69 -39.95 -12.86 14.89
N SER A 70 -39.13 -11.89 14.59
CA SER A 70 -38.02 -11.53 15.45
C SER A 70 -38.59 -11.21 16.86
N ILE A 71 -38.38 -12.10 17.79
CA ILE A 71 -38.68 -11.92 19.22
C ILE A 71 -37.74 -10.92 19.89
N GLY A 72 -36.80 -10.35 19.14
CA GLY A 72 -35.90 -9.29 19.55
C GLY A 72 -36.58 -7.93 19.70
N ASP A 73 -35.99 -7.05 20.48
CA ASP A 73 -36.44 -5.68 20.59
C ASP A 73 -36.16 -4.96 19.24
N LYS A 74 -37.14 -4.20 18.74
CA LYS A 74 -36.90 -3.32 17.57
C LYS A 74 -35.83 -2.30 17.97
N ARG A 75 -34.91 -2.01 17.01
CA ARG A 75 -33.98 -0.89 17.16
C ARG A 75 -34.77 0.38 17.45
N ARG A 76 -34.43 1.02 18.54
CA ARG A 76 -35.03 2.32 18.89
C ARG A 76 -34.41 3.39 18.00
N SER A 77 -35.19 4.41 17.63
CA SER A 77 -34.75 5.55 16.81
C SER A 77 -33.76 6.45 17.53
N GLY A 78 -33.08 6.16 18.53
CA GLY A 78 -32.11 6.98 19.21
C GLY A 78 -32.44 8.49 19.31
N ARG A 79 -31.55 9.27 19.88
CA ARG A 79 -31.66 10.74 19.88
C ARG A 79 -31.48 11.27 18.46
N PRO A 80 -32.34 12.18 17.95
CA PRO A 80 -32.12 12.84 16.66
C PRO A 80 -30.74 13.46 16.56
N LEU A 81 -30.08 13.28 15.42
CA LEU A 81 -28.75 13.84 15.17
C LEU A 81 -28.89 15.32 14.78
N SER A 82 -29.01 16.20 15.79
CA SER A 82 -29.25 17.63 15.57
C SER A 82 -28.13 18.36 14.82
N ALA A 83 -26.93 17.84 14.79
CA ALA A 83 -25.79 18.43 14.08
C ALA A 83 -25.59 17.90 12.65
N LEU A 84 -26.16 16.76 12.27
CA LEU A 84 -26.02 16.16 10.93
C LEU A 84 -27.09 16.68 9.96
N THR A 85 -27.29 17.99 9.90
CA THR A 85 -28.26 18.63 9.00
C THR A 85 -27.70 18.75 7.57
N PRO A 86 -28.54 18.84 6.54
CA PRO A 86 -28.11 19.10 5.17
C PRO A 86 -27.28 20.38 5.06
N GLU A 87 -27.65 21.43 5.80
CA GLU A 87 -26.98 22.73 5.82
C GLU A 87 -25.54 22.60 6.37
N ASN A 88 -25.36 21.89 7.48
CA ASN A 88 -24.05 21.65 8.05
C ASN A 88 -23.16 20.78 7.15
N LYS A 89 -23.73 19.83 6.44
CA LYS A 89 -23.00 19.04 5.43
C LYS A 89 -22.53 19.88 4.27
N GLN A 90 -23.40 20.75 3.74
CA GLN A 90 -23.04 21.65 2.65
C GLN A 90 -21.95 22.64 3.07
N LYS A 91 -22.08 23.29 4.23
CA LYS A 91 -21.04 24.19 4.77
C LYS A 91 -19.72 23.47 4.97
N ALA A 92 -19.74 22.25 5.54
CA ALA A 92 -18.54 21.45 5.72
C ALA A 92 -17.86 21.16 4.37
N ASP A 93 -18.63 20.81 3.34
CA ASP A 93 -18.09 20.57 2.01
C ASP A 93 -17.46 21.81 1.41
N GLU A 94 -18.11 22.97 1.52
CA GLU A 94 -17.59 24.28 1.07
C GLU A 94 -16.25 24.64 1.77
N ILE A 95 -16.18 24.50 3.10
CA ILE A 95 -14.97 24.74 3.88
C ILE A 95 -13.83 23.83 3.43
N ILE A 96 -14.12 22.52 3.22
CA ILE A 96 -13.10 21.54 2.81
C ILE A 96 -12.65 21.81 1.36
N GLN A 97 -13.54 22.22 0.48
CA GLN A 97 -13.17 22.55 -0.90
C GLN A 97 -12.29 23.81 -0.95
N ALA A 98 -12.56 24.80 -0.09
CA ALA A 98 -11.72 26.00 0.06
C ALA A 98 -10.37 25.70 0.69
N ASN A 99 -10.32 24.84 1.72
CA ASN A 99 -9.10 24.43 2.40
C ASN A 99 -9.09 22.91 2.69
N ARG A 100 -8.49 22.13 1.79
CA ARG A 100 -8.38 20.66 1.94
C ARG A 100 -7.49 20.20 3.12
N ARG A 101 -6.82 21.13 3.83
CA ARG A 101 -5.97 20.83 4.98
C ARG A 101 -6.66 21.14 6.31
N VAL A 102 -7.89 21.63 6.30
CA VAL A 102 -8.65 21.94 7.51
C VAL A 102 -8.63 20.74 8.48
N THR A 103 -8.47 21.00 9.76
CA THR A 103 -8.52 20.00 10.83
C THR A 103 -9.96 19.75 11.26
N ILE A 104 -10.21 18.63 11.93
CA ILE A 104 -11.55 18.34 12.48
C ILE A 104 -11.92 19.35 13.56
N ASP A 105 -10.93 19.81 14.33
CA ASP A 105 -11.13 20.82 15.37
C ASP A 105 -11.51 22.18 14.79
N GLU A 106 -10.80 22.66 13.76
CA GLU A 106 -11.16 23.88 13.01
C GLU A 106 -12.57 23.76 12.43
N LEU A 107 -12.86 22.65 11.75
CA LEU A 107 -14.20 22.41 11.17
C LEU A 107 -15.30 22.41 12.25
N SER A 108 -15.03 21.89 13.43
CA SER A 108 -15.98 21.90 14.55
C SER A 108 -16.26 23.32 15.06
N ILE A 109 -15.25 24.18 15.09
CA ILE A 109 -15.36 25.58 15.46
C ILE A 109 -16.15 26.37 14.39
N ASP A 110 -15.79 26.21 13.11
CA ASP A 110 -16.42 26.94 12.01
C ASP A 110 -17.93 26.60 11.85
N LEU A 111 -18.31 25.37 12.21
CA LEU A 111 -19.69 24.90 12.15
C LEU A 111 -20.45 25.03 13.49
N ASP A 112 -19.80 25.49 14.55
CA ASP A 112 -20.34 25.55 15.93
C ASP A 112 -20.97 24.22 16.38
N ILE A 113 -20.23 23.11 16.18
CA ILE A 113 -20.66 21.76 16.56
C ILE A 113 -19.56 21.04 17.32
N SER A 114 -19.88 19.91 17.96
CA SER A 114 -18.87 19.08 18.61
C SER A 114 -17.91 18.44 17.60
N VAL A 115 -16.68 18.18 18.01
CA VAL A 115 -15.66 17.45 17.21
C VAL A 115 -16.20 16.09 16.72
N GLY A 116 -16.95 15.35 17.56
CA GLY A 116 -17.59 14.10 17.18
C GLY A 116 -18.67 14.25 16.11
N SER A 117 -19.42 15.38 16.13
CA SER A 117 -20.39 15.70 15.09
C SER A 117 -19.68 16.07 13.76
N ALA A 118 -18.63 16.86 13.83
CA ALA A 118 -17.80 17.20 12.65
C ALA A 118 -17.22 15.92 12.01
N GLN A 119 -16.69 15.00 12.81
CA GLN A 119 -16.20 13.70 12.33
C GLN A 119 -17.31 12.87 11.66
N SER A 120 -18.53 12.89 12.23
CA SER A 120 -19.68 12.17 11.66
C SER A 120 -20.13 12.78 10.33
N ILE A 121 -20.07 14.13 10.19
CA ILE A 121 -20.33 14.82 8.92
C ILE A 121 -19.31 14.41 7.86
N LEU A 122 -18.00 14.48 8.18
CA LEU A 122 -16.92 14.04 7.27
C LEU A 122 -17.13 12.60 6.78
N LYS A 123 -17.46 11.70 7.71
CA LYS A 123 -17.76 10.31 7.36
C LYS A 123 -19.00 10.17 6.47
N SER A 124 -20.05 10.98 6.70
CA SER A 124 -21.28 10.97 5.89
C SER A 124 -21.07 11.55 4.48
N LEU A 125 -20.05 12.40 4.30
CA LEU A 125 -19.61 12.96 3.02
C LEU A 125 -18.51 12.13 2.34
N ASP A 126 -18.16 10.98 2.92
CA ASP A 126 -17.08 10.07 2.46
C ASP A 126 -15.69 10.74 2.34
N TYR A 127 -15.44 11.77 3.14
CA TYR A 127 -14.11 12.37 3.23
C TYR A 127 -13.17 11.50 4.07
N ARG A 128 -11.96 11.32 3.55
CA ARG A 128 -10.85 10.69 4.28
C ARG A 128 -9.59 11.54 4.17
N LYS A 129 -8.82 11.63 5.24
CA LYS A 129 -7.52 12.28 5.22
C LYS A 129 -6.50 11.36 4.55
N VAL A 130 -5.85 11.83 3.51
CA VAL A 130 -4.81 11.11 2.77
C VAL A 130 -3.51 11.87 2.80
N CYS A 131 -2.39 11.16 2.92
CA CYS A 131 -1.07 11.75 2.77
C CYS A 131 -0.76 11.98 1.29
N ALA A 132 -0.05 13.08 1.00
CA ALA A 132 0.49 13.27 -0.34
C ALA A 132 1.51 12.16 -0.67
N LYS A 133 1.45 11.67 -1.88
CA LYS A 133 2.42 10.73 -2.41
C LYS A 133 3.60 11.51 -2.98
N TRP A 134 4.79 11.22 -2.48
CA TRP A 134 6.01 11.83 -3.01
C TRP A 134 6.40 11.12 -4.30
N VAL A 135 6.50 11.88 -5.37
CA VAL A 135 6.89 11.40 -6.70
C VAL A 135 8.13 12.14 -7.17
N PRO A 136 8.99 11.54 -8.00
CA PRO A 136 10.21 12.19 -8.50
C PRO A 136 9.92 13.49 -9.25
N LYS A 137 8.83 13.51 -10.01
CA LYS A 137 8.37 14.67 -10.78
C LYS A 137 6.88 14.55 -11.11
N ASN A 138 6.19 15.69 -11.21
CA ASN A 138 4.86 15.70 -11.81
C ASN A 138 4.98 15.41 -13.29
N LEU A 139 4.43 14.29 -13.74
CA LEU A 139 4.51 13.85 -15.13
C LEU A 139 3.60 14.71 -16.01
N THR A 140 4.13 15.19 -17.13
CA THR A 140 3.32 15.81 -18.19
C THR A 140 2.65 14.72 -19.03
N GLU A 141 1.61 15.07 -19.79
CA GLU A 141 0.93 14.13 -20.69
C GLU A 141 1.90 13.54 -21.76
N LYS A 142 2.94 14.30 -22.15
CA LYS A 142 4.01 13.78 -22.99
C LYS A 142 4.79 12.68 -22.26
N HIS A 143 5.24 12.94 -21.02
CA HIS A 143 5.97 11.93 -20.24
C HIS A 143 5.15 10.66 -20.04
N LYS A 144 3.85 10.77 -19.77
CA LYS A 144 2.96 9.60 -19.62
C LYS A 144 2.88 8.79 -20.93
N ARG A 145 2.70 9.46 -22.07
CA ARG A 145 2.69 8.80 -23.39
C ARG A 145 4.01 8.10 -23.67
N ASP A 146 5.15 8.78 -23.43
CA ASP A 146 6.48 8.21 -23.63
C ASP A 146 6.69 6.97 -22.74
N ARG A 147 6.21 6.99 -21.48
CA ARG A 147 6.26 5.84 -20.58
C ARG A 147 5.44 4.66 -21.10
N VAL A 148 4.21 4.90 -21.54
CA VAL A 148 3.34 3.85 -22.11
C VAL A 148 3.97 3.24 -23.36
N GLN A 149 4.50 4.09 -24.27
CA GLN A 149 5.14 3.63 -25.50
C GLN A 149 6.37 2.77 -25.20
N CYS A 150 7.26 3.23 -24.32
CA CYS A 150 8.44 2.50 -23.90
C CYS A 150 8.09 1.14 -23.29
N CYS A 151 7.09 1.09 -22.40
CA CYS A 151 6.64 -0.15 -21.78
C CYS A 151 6.06 -1.15 -22.81
N ARG A 152 5.33 -0.67 -23.82
CA ARG A 152 4.82 -1.51 -24.91
C ARG A 152 5.95 -2.12 -25.74
N GLU A 153 6.93 -1.31 -26.10
CA GLU A 153 8.11 -1.76 -26.86
C GLU A 153 8.90 -2.84 -26.09
N LEU A 154 9.16 -2.61 -24.81
CA LEU A 154 9.88 -3.57 -23.97
C LEU A 154 9.09 -4.88 -23.79
N ARG A 155 7.78 -4.82 -23.58
CA ARG A 155 6.94 -6.02 -23.51
C ARG A 155 6.95 -6.82 -24.82
N GLN A 156 6.85 -6.13 -25.95
CA GLN A 156 6.93 -6.78 -27.26
C GLN A 156 8.29 -7.48 -27.45
N MET A 157 9.40 -6.85 -26.99
CA MET A 157 10.72 -7.49 -27.05
C MET A 157 10.77 -8.78 -26.23
N VAL A 158 10.17 -8.80 -25.04
CA VAL A 158 10.11 -9.99 -24.17
C VAL A 158 9.24 -11.09 -24.81
N GLU A 159 8.11 -10.74 -25.43
CA GLU A 159 7.22 -11.69 -26.09
C GLU A 159 7.89 -12.40 -27.29
N VAL A 160 8.76 -11.70 -28.01
CA VAL A 160 9.50 -12.24 -29.18
C VAL A 160 10.74 -13.01 -28.75
N ASP A 161 11.34 -12.69 -27.62
CA ASP A 161 12.63 -13.23 -27.19
C ASP A 161 12.54 -13.93 -25.83
N PRO A 162 12.39 -15.27 -25.78
CA PRO A 162 12.33 -16.02 -24.53
C PRO A 162 13.60 -15.88 -23.65
N GLN A 163 14.73 -15.53 -24.25
CA GLN A 163 16.00 -15.34 -23.54
C GLN A 163 16.27 -13.87 -23.16
N PHE A 164 15.30 -12.98 -23.30
CA PHE A 164 15.45 -11.57 -23.04
C PHE A 164 16.10 -11.30 -21.67
N PHE A 165 15.55 -11.86 -20.61
CA PHE A 165 16.03 -11.61 -19.25
C PHE A 165 17.37 -12.26 -18.93
N GLU A 166 17.74 -13.35 -19.60
CA GLU A 166 19.05 -13.97 -19.45
C GLU A 166 20.19 -13.09 -20.01
N ARG A 167 19.86 -12.15 -20.90
CA ARG A 167 20.78 -11.21 -21.54
C ARG A 167 20.62 -9.79 -21.02
N PHE A 168 19.68 -9.56 -20.11
CA PHE A 168 19.35 -8.27 -19.56
C PHE A 168 20.33 -7.90 -18.46
N ILE A 169 21.05 -6.80 -18.62
CA ILE A 169 21.95 -6.23 -17.61
C ILE A 169 21.46 -4.83 -17.30
N THR A 170 21.23 -4.54 -16.02
CA THR A 170 20.85 -3.21 -15.55
C THR A 170 21.89 -2.64 -14.61
N GLY A 171 21.96 -1.33 -14.56
CA GLY A 171 22.82 -0.62 -13.62
C GLY A 171 22.30 0.75 -13.30
N ASP A 172 22.69 1.25 -12.14
CA ASP A 172 22.34 2.58 -11.67
C ASP A 172 23.26 3.02 -10.53
N GLU A 173 23.19 4.30 -10.16
CA GLU A 173 23.98 4.94 -9.14
C GLU A 173 23.15 5.23 -7.90
N THR A 174 23.79 5.04 -6.73
CA THR A 174 23.15 5.39 -5.46
C THR A 174 24.12 5.97 -4.46
N TRP A 175 23.67 6.97 -3.69
CA TRP A 175 24.42 7.50 -2.56
C TRP A 175 24.28 6.58 -1.36
N VAL A 176 25.42 6.17 -0.79
CA VAL A 176 25.54 5.48 0.48
C VAL A 176 26.19 6.40 1.50
N TYR A 177 25.64 6.44 2.70
CA TYR A 177 26.01 7.37 3.75
C TYR A 177 26.84 6.69 4.83
N TYR A 178 27.78 7.39 5.43
CA TYR A 178 28.56 6.88 6.56
C TYR A 178 27.70 6.65 7.80
N TYR A 179 26.61 7.39 7.91
CA TYR A 179 25.56 7.15 8.89
C TYR A 179 24.22 7.64 8.33
N ASP A 180 23.22 6.77 8.36
CA ASP A 180 21.83 7.09 8.09
C ASP A 180 21.01 6.59 9.30
N PRO A 181 20.33 7.48 10.03
CA PRO A 181 19.61 7.07 11.23
C PRO A 181 18.52 6.05 10.93
N GLU A 182 18.29 5.16 11.89
CA GLU A 182 17.17 4.22 11.83
C GLU A 182 15.82 4.95 11.77
N THR A 183 14.84 4.33 11.17
CA THR A 183 13.45 4.83 11.17
C THR A 183 12.79 4.59 12.52
N LYS A 184 11.70 5.30 12.82
CA LYS A 184 10.87 5.02 14.01
C LYS A 184 10.44 3.55 14.07
N GLN A 185 10.08 2.97 12.94
CA GLN A 185 9.66 1.58 12.86
C GLN A 185 10.81 0.61 13.20
N GLN A 186 12.03 0.86 12.70
CA GLN A 186 13.21 0.07 13.04
C GLN A 186 13.63 0.22 14.50
N SER A 187 13.32 1.33 15.15
CA SER A 187 13.62 1.55 16.57
C SER A 187 12.62 0.88 17.52
N MET A 188 11.55 0.25 17.03
CA MET A 188 10.54 -0.43 17.85
C MET A 188 11.10 -1.72 18.44
N GLU A 189 10.86 -1.93 19.74
CA GLU A 189 11.26 -3.10 20.50
C GLU A 189 10.07 -3.70 21.22
N TRP A 190 10.01 -5.03 21.32
CA TRP A 190 9.03 -5.70 22.15
C TRP A 190 9.40 -5.54 23.62
N ARG A 191 8.46 -5.02 24.42
CA ARG A 191 8.65 -4.83 25.87
C ARG A 191 7.39 -5.22 26.63
N HIS A 192 7.57 -5.66 27.88
CA HIS A 192 6.46 -5.94 28.77
C HIS A 192 5.72 -4.64 29.18
N PRO A 193 4.40 -4.70 29.45
CA PRO A 193 3.67 -3.58 30.02
C PRO A 193 4.36 -3.07 31.29
N GLY A 194 4.56 -1.75 31.40
CA GLY A 194 5.28 -1.13 32.54
C GLY A 194 6.78 -1.01 32.41
N SER A 195 7.42 -1.64 31.40
CA SER A 195 8.85 -1.41 31.13
C SER A 195 9.08 0.01 30.58
N PRO A 196 10.20 0.68 30.99
CA PRO A 196 10.48 2.02 30.52
C PRO A 196 10.71 2.04 28.99
N THR A 197 10.14 3.01 28.31
CA THR A 197 10.36 3.22 26.87
C THR A 197 11.84 3.55 26.60
N PRO A 198 12.50 2.89 25.63
CA PRO A 198 13.88 3.19 25.28
C PRO A 198 14.01 4.63 24.77
N LYS A 199 15.01 5.35 25.24
CA LYS A 199 15.32 6.72 24.79
C LYS A 199 16.53 6.64 23.88
N LYS A 200 16.39 7.09 22.62
CA LYS A 200 17.50 7.22 21.67
C LYS A 200 17.66 8.67 21.28
N PRO A 201 18.88 9.21 21.22
CA PRO A 201 19.10 10.55 20.70
C PRO A 201 18.68 10.60 19.22
N ARG A 202 18.11 11.71 18.78
CA ARG A 202 17.79 11.93 17.37
C ARG A 202 19.09 12.10 16.60
N GLY A 203 19.51 11.07 15.87
CA GLY A 203 20.66 11.15 15.00
C GLY A 203 20.35 11.94 13.74
N GLU A 204 21.32 12.74 13.30
CA GLU A 204 21.26 13.38 11.99
C GLU A 204 22.00 12.52 10.95
N LYS A 205 21.52 12.56 9.73
CA LYS A 205 22.17 11.89 8.61
C LYS A 205 23.54 12.48 8.35
N SER A 206 24.54 11.64 8.15
CA SER A 206 25.89 12.12 7.84
C SER A 206 25.91 12.96 6.56
N SER A 207 26.62 14.09 6.59
CA SER A 207 26.95 14.84 5.38
C SER A 207 27.88 14.06 4.44
N GLN A 208 28.71 13.18 5.02
CA GLN A 208 29.62 12.33 4.27
C GLN A 208 28.87 11.19 3.61
N LYS A 209 29.11 11.05 2.31
CA LYS A 209 28.50 10.01 1.47
C LYS A 209 29.45 9.63 0.35
N MET A 210 29.26 8.44 -0.18
CA MET A 210 29.97 7.90 -1.33
C MET A 210 28.96 7.48 -2.39
N LEU A 211 29.28 7.70 -3.65
CA LEU A 211 28.45 7.22 -4.76
C LEU A 211 28.89 5.81 -5.14
N ALA A 212 27.94 4.89 -5.18
CA ALA A 212 28.15 3.53 -5.66
C ALA A 212 27.39 3.32 -6.96
N THR A 213 28.07 2.84 -8.00
CA THR A 213 27.47 2.34 -9.24
C THR A 213 27.41 0.83 -9.19
N VAL A 214 26.23 0.25 -9.38
CA VAL A 214 26.00 -1.19 -9.26
C VAL A 214 25.40 -1.72 -10.55
N PHE A 215 26.05 -2.72 -11.16
CA PHE A 215 25.53 -3.46 -12.31
C PHE A 215 25.21 -4.89 -11.94
N TRP A 216 24.06 -5.36 -12.37
CA TRP A 216 23.56 -6.68 -12.00
C TRP A 216 22.62 -7.25 -13.08
N ASP A 217 22.37 -8.53 -12.98
CA ASP A 217 21.47 -9.29 -13.86
C ASP A 217 20.61 -10.26 -13.05
N ILE A 218 19.88 -11.12 -13.72
CA ILE A 218 19.03 -12.13 -13.13
C ILE A 218 19.77 -13.13 -12.21
N HIS A 219 21.09 -13.26 -12.38
CA HIS A 219 21.95 -14.16 -11.61
C HIS A 219 22.68 -13.44 -10.47
N GLY A 220 22.59 -12.12 -10.37
CA GLY A 220 23.20 -11.34 -9.28
C GLY A 220 24.14 -10.24 -9.74
N ILE A 221 24.97 -9.79 -8.80
CA ILE A 221 25.90 -8.67 -9.02
C ILE A 221 27.01 -9.04 -9.99
N ILE A 222 27.22 -8.15 -10.98
CA ILE A 222 28.32 -8.25 -11.94
C ILE A 222 29.45 -7.32 -11.55
N CYS A 223 29.15 -6.04 -11.28
CA CYS A 223 30.16 -5.02 -11.00
C CYS A 223 29.65 -4.02 -9.95
N ILE A 224 30.50 -3.67 -9.01
CA ILE A 224 30.29 -2.58 -8.06
C ILE A 224 31.49 -1.64 -8.21
N GLU A 225 31.24 -0.38 -8.41
CA GLU A 225 32.25 0.67 -8.45
C GLU A 225 31.90 1.78 -7.47
N PHE A 226 32.87 2.21 -6.67
CA PHE A 226 32.72 3.33 -5.76
C PHE A 226 33.46 4.54 -6.29
N LEU A 227 32.77 5.66 -6.35
CA LEU A 227 33.35 6.91 -6.81
C LEU A 227 34.18 7.57 -5.69
N PRO A 228 35.42 8.00 -5.93
CA PRO A 228 36.19 8.77 -4.96
C PRO A 228 35.46 10.03 -4.50
N ARG A 229 35.66 10.42 -3.24
CA ARG A 229 35.02 11.62 -2.67
C ARG A 229 35.38 12.86 -3.52
N GLY A 230 34.39 13.75 -3.67
CA GLY A 230 34.55 14.99 -4.42
C GLY A 230 34.57 14.83 -5.92
N SER A 231 34.46 13.60 -6.43
CA SER A 231 34.36 13.33 -7.87
C SER A 231 32.88 13.30 -8.31
N THR A 232 32.65 13.63 -9.57
CA THR A 232 31.36 13.51 -10.26
C THR A 232 31.46 12.49 -11.39
N ILE A 233 30.34 11.90 -11.76
CA ILE A 233 30.28 11.04 -12.95
C ILE A 233 30.05 11.93 -14.16
N ASP A 234 31.05 12.02 -15.00
CA ASP A 234 30.94 12.54 -16.35
C ASP A 234 30.96 11.40 -17.39
N SER A 235 30.84 11.73 -18.67
CA SER A 235 30.80 10.74 -19.76
C SER A 235 32.07 9.92 -19.83
N ASP A 236 33.25 10.55 -19.65
CA ASP A 236 34.52 9.84 -19.75
C ASP A 236 34.71 8.85 -18.60
N ARG A 237 34.32 9.23 -17.38
CA ARG A 237 34.30 8.34 -16.23
C ARG A 237 33.32 7.19 -16.41
N TYR A 238 32.11 7.49 -16.88
CA TYR A 238 31.10 6.45 -17.14
C TYR A 238 31.59 5.45 -18.19
N ILE A 239 32.25 5.92 -19.26
CA ILE A 239 32.88 5.05 -20.27
C ILE A 239 33.94 4.13 -19.64
N GLN A 240 34.77 4.64 -18.73
CA GLN A 240 35.71 3.80 -18.00
C GLN A 240 35.03 2.71 -17.18
N THR A 241 33.93 3.07 -16.50
CA THR A 241 33.08 2.13 -15.75
C THR A 241 32.49 1.06 -16.66
N LEU A 242 31.98 1.43 -17.86
CA LEU A 242 31.48 0.48 -18.85
C LEU A 242 32.57 -0.48 -19.38
N LYS A 243 33.78 0.02 -19.60
CA LYS A 243 34.93 -0.85 -19.99
C LYS A 243 35.24 -1.87 -18.89
N LYS A 244 35.23 -1.46 -17.63
CA LYS A 244 35.38 -2.39 -16.48
C LYS A 244 34.23 -3.39 -16.41
N LEU A 245 32.99 -2.92 -16.61
CA LEU A 245 31.81 -3.77 -16.67
C LEU A 245 31.98 -4.86 -17.75
N LYS A 246 32.39 -4.50 -18.95
CA LYS A 246 32.64 -5.46 -20.05
C LYS A 246 33.60 -6.55 -19.63
N ALA A 247 34.72 -6.19 -19.00
CA ALA A 247 35.70 -7.16 -18.51
C ALA A 247 35.14 -8.06 -17.38
N ARG A 248 34.24 -7.51 -16.55
CA ARG A 248 33.57 -8.26 -15.48
C ARG A 248 32.54 -9.23 -16.01
N ILE A 249 31.72 -8.82 -17.01
CA ILE A 249 30.74 -9.70 -17.67
C ILE A 249 31.46 -10.91 -18.24
N TYR A 250 32.55 -10.70 -18.99
CA TYR A 250 33.33 -11.79 -19.58
C TYR A 250 33.77 -12.84 -18.56
N ARG A 251 34.13 -12.41 -17.35
CA ARG A 251 34.56 -13.32 -16.27
C ARG A 251 33.40 -13.94 -15.51
N ALA A 252 32.37 -13.17 -15.21
CA ALA A 252 31.25 -13.61 -14.37
C ALA A 252 30.19 -14.36 -15.15
N ARG A 253 30.08 -14.12 -16.44
CA ARG A 253 29.05 -14.69 -17.33
C ARG A 253 29.68 -15.22 -18.64
N PRO A 254 30.54 -16.24 -18.55
CA PRO A 254 31.28 -16.72 -19.74
C PRO A 254 30.38 -17.26 -20.86
N ALA A 255 29.19 -17.72 -20.51
CA ALA A 255 28.18 -18.20 -21.48
C ALA A 255 27.40 -17.06 -22.17
N LEU A 256 27.49 -15.82 -21.68
CA LEU A 256 26.79 -14.69 -22.28
C LEU A 256 27.58 -14.14 -23.47
N GLU A 257 26.98 -14.24 -24.65
CA GLU A 257 27.55 -13.63 -25.84
C GLU A 257 27.52 -12.12 -25.75
N MET A 258 28.69 -11.49 -25.77
CA MET A 258 28.83 -10.03 -25.57
C MET A 258 28.02 -9.18 -26.55
N GLN A 259 27.87 -9.64 -27.79
CA GLN A 259 27.10 -8.95 -28.85
C GLN A 259 25.58 -9.07 -28.64
N ARG A 260 25.14 -9.86 -27.69
CA ARG A 260 23.72 -10.09 -27.41
C ARG A 260 23.25 -9.44 -26.10
N VAL A 261 24.12 -8.68 -25.42
CA VAL A 261 23.79 -7.99 -24.18
C VAL A 261 22.70 -6.94 -24.42
N LEU A 262 21.66 -7.01 -23.62
CA LEU A 262 20.59 -6.03 -23.53
C LEU A 262 20.88 -5.13 -22.32
N PHE A 263 21.36 -3.93 -22.58
CA PHE A 263 21.85 -3.02 -21.56
C PHE A 263 20.82 -1.97 -21.19
N HIS A 264 20.46 -1.90 -19.91
CA HIS A 264 19.46 -0.99 -19.37
C HIS A 264 20.08 -0.05 -18.35
N HIS A 265 19.95 1.24 -18.57
CA HIS A 265 20.34 2.32 -17.68
C HIS A 265 19.37 3.50 -17.82
N ASP A 266 19.43 4.47 -16.93
CA ASP A 266 18.60 5.67 -16.96
C ASP A 266 19.06 6.70 -18.05
N ASN A 267 18.35 7.82 -18.15
CA ASN A 267 18.63 8.88 -19.10
C ASN A 267 19.52 10.00 -18.53
N ALA A 268 20.37 9.73 -17.54
CA ALA A 268 21.30 10.75 -17.04
C ALA A 268 22.20 11.29 -18.16
N PRO A 269 22.59 12.59 -18.14
CA PRO A 269 23.41 13.17 -19.19
C PRO A 269 24.71 12.41 -19.52
N PRO A 270 25.46 11.87 -18.55
CA PRO A 270 26.62 11.03 -18.84
C PRO A 270 26.29 9.75 -19.62
N HIS A 271 25.09 9.18 -19.38
CA HIS A 271 24.66 7.93 -20.01
C HIS A 271 24.22 8.13 -21.46
N THR A 272 23.62 9.28 -21.76
CA THR A 272 23.05 9.58 -23.07
C THR A 272 23.96 10.39 -23.98
N SER A 273 25.17 10.71 -23.54
CA SER A 273 26.16 11.46 -24.38
C SER A 273 26.55 10.69 -25.64
N GLY A 274 26.90 11.41 -26.70
CA GLY A 274 27.35 10.81 -27.97
C GLY A 274 28.48 9.81 -27.76
N LYS A 275 29.52 10.20 -27.03
CA LYS A 275 30.68 9.34 -26.73
C LYS A 275 30.27 8.04 -25.99
N THR A 276 29.32 8.12 -25.06
CA THR A 276 28.84 6.95 -24.33
C THR A 276 28.08 6.01 -25.26
N ARG A 277 27.17 6.53 -26.07
CA ARG A 277 26.40 5.73 -27.05
C ARG A 277 27.30 5.01 -28.04
N GLU A 278 28.28 5.73 -28.59
CA GLU A 278 29.29 5.15 -29.51
C GLU A 278 30.09 4.03 -28.82
N THR A 279 30.47 4.25 -27.54
CA THR A 279 31.19 3.25 -26.78
C THR A 279 30.33 1.99 -26.56
N ILE A 280 29.08 2.14 -26.18
CA ILE A 280 28.16 1.01 -25.97
C ILE A 280 27.96 0.25 -27.28
N ALA A 281 27.74 0.96 -28.39
CA ALA A 281 27.61 0.37 -29.72
C ALA A 281 28.89 -0.39 -30.13
N SER A 282 30.09 0.16 -29.89
CA SER A 282 31.36 -0.50 -30.16
C SER A 282 31.60 -1.78 -29.30
N MET A 283 30.91 -1.90 -28.16
CA MET A 283 30.92 -3.11 -27.36
C MET A 283 30.00 -4.19 -27.90
N GLY A 284 29.13 -3.85 -28.87
CA GLY A 284 28.12 -4.73 -29.44
C GLY A 284 26.83 -4.84 -28.57
N TRP A 285 26.66 -3.95 -27.59
CA TRP A 285 25.50 -3.99 -26.71
C TRP A 285 24.31 -3.23 -27.30
N LYS A 286 23.11 -3.76 -27.07
CA LYS A 286 21.86 -3.10 -27.41
C LYS A 286 21.34 -2.35 -26.19
N THR A 287 21.35 -1.01 -26.23
CA THR A 287 20.71 -0.19 -25.20
C THR A 287 19.20 -0.33 -25.27
N LEU A 288 18.58 -0.61 -24.15
CA LEU A 288 17.14 -0.66 -24.03
C LEU A 288 16.57 0.73 -23.71
N PRO A 289 15.37 1.06 -24.19
CA PRO A 289 14.74 2.33 -23.88
C PRO A 289 14.36 2.41 -22.39
N HIS A 290 14.55 3.59 -21.80
CA HIS A 290 14.08 3.91 -20.46
C HIS A 290 13.36 5.26 -20.49
N PRO A 291 12.13 5.38 -19.96
CA PRO A 291 11.41 6.65 -20.00
C PRO A 291 11.96 7.62 -18.95
N PRO A 292 11.92 8.94 -19.21
CA PRO A 292 12.43 9.91 -18.25
C PRO A 292 11.64 9.88 -16.94
N TYR A 293 12.33 10.23 -15.82
CA TYR A 293 11.75 10.34 -14.48
C TYR A 293 11.00 9.08 -13.99
N SER A 294 11.53 7.90 -14.29
CA SER A 294 10.84 6.63 -14.09
C SER A 294 11.62 5.64 -13.21
N PRO A 295 11.97 6.00 -11.95
CA PRO A 295 12.64 5.06 -11.04
C PRO A 295 11.75 3.86 -10.70
N ASP A 296 10.43 4.01 -10.80
CA ASP A 296 9.48 2.92 -10.65
C ASP A 296 9.59 1.84 -11.75
N LEU A 297 10.31 2.11 -12.84
CA LEU A 297 10.62 1.18 -13.93
C LEU A 297 12.10 0.80 -13.99
N ALA A 298 12.92 1.26 -13.03
CA ALA A 298 14.35 0.93 -12.92
C ALA A 298 14.56 -0.13 -11.83
N PRO A 299 15.02 -1.37 -12.16
CA PRO A 299 15.17 -2.44 -11.18
C PRO A 299 16.05 -2.09 -9.98
N SER A 300 17.08 -1.29 -10.19
CA SER A 300 17.96 -0.84 -9.12
C SER A 300 17.22 0.02 -8.09
N ASP A 301 16.34 0.92 -8.55
CA ASP A 301 15.59 1.83 -7.67
C ASP A 301 14.46 1.12 -6.92
N TYR A 302 13.61 0.38 -7.63
CA TYR A 302 12.42 -0.17 -6.99
C TYR A 302 12.69 -1.46 -6.20
N HIS A 303 13.81 -2.17 -6.47
CA HIS A 303 14.08 -3.47 -5.85
C HIS A 303 15.38 -3.54 -5.06
N LEU A 304 16.50 -3.01 -5.59
CA LEU A 304 17.84 -3.23 -5.04
C LEU A 304 18.20 -2.20 -3.96
N PHE A 305 18.10 -0.91 -4.27
CA PHE A 305 18.63 0.15 -3.41
C PHE A 305 17.82 0.42 -2.16
N GLY A 306 16.50 0.21 -2.21
CA GLY A 306 15.62 0.38 -1.06
C GLY A 306 15.99 -0.54 0.10
N PRO A 307 15.96 -1.87 -0.09
CA PRO A 307 16.36 -2.86 0.92
C PRO A 307 17.80 -2.69 1.38
N MET A 308 18.74 -2.41 0.48
CA MET A 308 20.14 -2.15 0.83
C MET A 308 20.25 -0.97 1.81
N LYS A 309 19.66 0.17 1.48
CA LYS A 309 19.68 1.35 2.35
C LYS A 309 18.97 1.09 3.67
N LEU A 310 17.89 0.32 3.66
CA LEU A 310 17.19 -0.05 4.89
C LEU A 310 18.05 -0.90 5.82
N HIS A 311 18.82 -1.85 5.28
CA HIS A 311 19.76 -2.65 6.03
C HIS A 311 20.88 -1.78 6.68
N MET A 312 21.37 -0.78 5.95
CA MET A 312 22.46 0.08 6.42
C MET A 312 22.02 1.14 7.45
N LYS A 313 20.73 1.37 7.62
CA LYS A 313 20.22 2.36 8.59
C LYS A 313 20.60 1.97 10.02
N GLY A 314 21.04 2.98 10.78
CA GLY A 314 21.54 2.79 12.14
C GLY A 314 23.02 2.38 12.25
N MET A 315 23.63 1.91 11.15
CA MET A 315 25.04 1.54 11.12
C MET A 315 25.91 2.80 10.97
N ARG A 316 27.04 2.83 11.67
CA ARG A 316 28.07 3.87 11.55
C ARG A 316 29.29 3.27 10.89
N HIS A 317 29.81 3.93 9.88
CA HIS A 317 31.01 3.55 9.15
C HIS A 317 32.14 4.54 9.46
N GLU A 318 33.31 4.02 9.83
CA GLU A 318 34.43 4.83 10.26
C GLU A 318 35.22 5.40 9.07
N ASN A 319 35.33 4.62 8.02
CA ASN A 319 36.14 4.96 6.84
C ASN A 319 35.50 4.43 5.54
N ASP A 320 36.14 4.79 4.41
CA ASP A 320 35.70 4.39 3.07
C ASP A 320 35.64 2.89 2.89
N ASP A 321 36.64 2.16 3.44
CA ASP A 321 36.75 0.73 3.21
C ASP A 321 35.75 -0.07 4.04
N ASP A 322 35.40 0.39 5.24
CA ASP A 322 34.32 -0.15 6.05
C ASP A 322 32.99 -0.01 5.33
N LEU A 323 32.69 1.19 4.83
CA LEU A 323 31.46 1.45 4.06
C LEU A 323 31.38 0.58 2.79
N LYS A 324 32.47 0.52 2.00
CA LYS A 324 32.55 -0.32 0.78
C LYS A 324 32.37 -1.80 1.10
N THR A 325 32.98 -2.27 2.20
CA THR A 325 32.88 -3.65 2.63
C THR A 325 31.45 -4.01 3.00
N THR A 326 30.79 -3.17 3.80
CA THR A 326 29.39 -3.39 4.21
C THR A 326 28.44 -3.44 3.01
N VAL A 327 28.54 -2.46 2.09
CA VAL A 327 27.73 -2.43 0.87
C VAL A 327 27.98 -3.66 -0.01
N THR A 328 29.26 -3.99 -0.24
CA THR A 328 29.64 -5.12 -1.10
C THR A 328 29.20 -6.44 -0.49
N LYS A 329 29.34 -6.60 0.82
CA LYS A 329 28.91 -7.79 1.56
C LYS A 329 27.42 -7.99 1.40
N TRP A 330 26.59 -6.97 1.73
CA TRP A 330 25.14 -7.06 1.62
C TRP A 330 24.71 -7.43 0.20
N LEU A 331 25.24 -6.74 -0.81
CA LEU A 331 24.91 -7.00 -2.21
C LEU A 331 25.26 -8.43 -2.66
N ARG A 332 26.31 -9.04 -2.14
CA ARG A 332 26.74 -10.39 -2.53
C ARG A 332 26.07 -11.49 -1.73
N GLU A 333 25.58 -11.20 -0.54
CA GLU A 333 24.89 -12.15 0.34
C GLU A 333 23.43 -12.38 -0.02
N GLN A 334 22.86 -11.56 -0.93
CA GLN A 334 21.50 -11.78 -1.38
C GLN A 334 21.40 -13.09 -2.19
N PRO A 335 20.35 -13.89 -1.95
CA PRO A 335 20.16 -15.13 -2.71
C PRO A 335 19.89 -14.83 -4.19
N PRO A 336 20.26 -15.72 -5.13
CA PRO A 336 20.00 -15.51 -6.57
C PRO A 336 18.54 -15.20 -6.88
N GLU A 337 17.61 -15.77 -6.14
CA GLU A 337 16.17 -15.55 -6.29
C GLU A 337 15.77 -14.09 -6.03
N PHE A 338 16.46 -13.39 -5.15
CA PHE A 338 16.25 -11.95 -4.92
C PHE A 338 16.46 -11.15 -6.21
N TYR A 339 17.57 -11.39 -6.91
CA TYR A 339 17.87 -10.71 -8.17
C TYR A 339 16.90 -11.11 -9.29
N ARG A 340 16.59 -12.40 -9.37
CA ARG A 340 15.64 -12.94 -10.34
C ARG A 340 14.28 -12.28 -10.20
N GLN A 341 13.74 -12.24 -9.00
CA GLN A 341 12.44 -11.60 -8.72
C GLN A 341 12.46 -10.11 -9.08
N GLY A 342 13.53 -9.40 -8.76
CA GLY A 342 13.68 -7.99 -9.10
C GLY A 342 13.58 -7.72 -10.59
N ILE A 343 14.26 -8.49 -11.41
CA ILE A 343 14.26 -8.30 -12.87
C ILE A 343 12.95 -8.77 -13.50
N LEU A 344 12.43 -9.93 -13.10
CA LEU A 344 11.17 -10.45 -13.66
C LEU A 344 9.95 -9.60 -13.31
N ALA A 345 9.99 -8.85 -12.20
CA ALA A 345 8.95 -7.89 -11.83
C ALA A 345 8.74 -6.78 -12.89
N LEU A 346 9.71 -6.53 -13.77
CA LEU A 346 9.58 -5.57 -14.87
C LEU A 346 8.35 -5.82 -15.74
N THR A 347 8.06 -7.08 -16.05
CA THR A 347 6.93 -7.46 -16.90
C THR A 347 5.60 -6.97 -16.33
N GLU A 348 5.41 -7.18 -15.03
CA GLU A 348 4.21 -6.73 -14.32
C GLU A 348 4.19 -5.20 -14.17
N ARG A 349 5.35 -4.58 -13.90
CA ARG A 349 5.50 -3.13 -13.78
C ARG A 349 5.17 -2.41 -15.10
N TRP A 350 5.67 -2.90 -16.23
CA TRP A 350 5.30 -2.38 -17.55
C TRP A 350 3.79 -2.52 -17.82
N ALA A 351 3.20 -3.67 -17.48
CA ALA A 351 1.75 -3.86 -17.63
C ALA A 351 0.96 -2.86 -16.79
N LYS A 352 1.35 -2.65 -15.52
CA LYS A 352 0.73 -1.67 -14.63
C LYS A 352 0.88 -0.23 -15.16
N ALA A 353 2.06 0.14 -15.66
CA ALA A 353 2.28 1.47 -16.23
C ALA A 353 1.37 1.73 -17.45
N ILE A 354 1.19 0.73 -18.31
CA ILE A 354 0.27 0.80 -19.46
C ILE A 354 -1.18 0.97 -18.98
N THR A 355 -1.64 0.13 -18.05
CA THR A 355 -3.00 0.15 -17.50
C THR A 355 -3.31 1.46 -16.78
N ARG A 356 -2.32 2.06 -16.10
CA ARG A 356 -2.43 3.36 -15.45
C ARG A 356 -2.16 4.55 -16.38
N HIS A 357 -2.21 4.35 -17.68
CA HIS A 357 -2.00 5.39 -18.69
C HIS A 357 -0.71 6.20 -18.50
N GLY A 358 0.36 5.56 -18.05
CA GLY A 358 1.67 6.16 -17.83
C GLY A 358 1.89 6.86 -16.50
N GLU A 359 0.91 6.83 -15.58
CA GLU A 359 1.12 7.27 -14.19
C GLU A 359 2.12 6.38 -13.45
N TYR A 360 2.67 6.89 -12.33
CA TYR A 360 3.51 6.09 -11.46
C TYR A 360 2.76 4.87 -10.93
N ILE A 361 3.45 3.75 -10.82
CA ILE A 361 2.85 2.46 -10.51
C ILE A 361 2.89 2.09 -9.01
N GLU A 362 3.66 2.81 -8.22
CA GLU A 362 3.72 2.59 -6.78
C GLU A 362 2.51 3.24 -6.08
N ASP A 363 1.91 2.48 -5.17
CA ASP A 363 0.72 2.90 -4.41
C ASP A 363 1.07 3.74 -3.19
#